data_b60bd566a9920a60faf41e10e8d0c0ab
#
_entry.id   b60bd566a9920a60faf41e10e8d0c0ab
#
_cell.length_a   1.000
_cell.length_b   1.000
_cell.length_c   1.000
_cell.angle_alpha   90.00
_cell.angle_beta   90.00
_cell.angle_gamma   90.00
#
_symmetry.space_group_name_H-M   'P 1'
#
loop_
_entity.id
_entity.type
_entity.pdbx_description
1 polymer ?
#
loop_
_entity_poly.entity_id
_entity_poly.type
_entity_poly.pdbx_seq_one_letter_code
_entity_poly.pdbx_strand_id
1 'polypeptide(L)'
;RIMGKASFMELQDSEGRIQVYISRDDICPDENKDTYNVVFKKLLDIGDFVGIKGFVFRTQMGEISVHAQELTVLSKSLRPLPVVKYKDGVAYDGFNDPELRYRQRYVDLVVNEGVKDIFMKRAAIIKTMRTALDEAGYTEVETPILQSIAGGASARPFITHHNSLDIDLYLRIATELYLKRLIVGGFEGVYEIGKNFRNEGMDRTHNPEFTCMELYVQYKDYNWMMSFTEKLLERICIAVNGTSESTCLLYTSPSPRD
;
A
#
# COMPACT_ATOMS: atom_id res chain seq x y z
N ARG A 1 28.45 -6.38 -7.51
CA ARG A 1 29.89 -6.17 -7.82
C ARG A 1 30.37 -7.32 -8.67
N ILE A 2 30.75 -7.05 -9.92
CA ILE A 2 31.28 -8.05 -10.85
C ILE A 2 32.80 -8.14 -10.66
N MET A 3 33.30 -9.33 -10.42
CA MET A 3 34.72 -9.67 -10.33
C MET A 3 35.00 -10.81 -11.30
N GLY A 4 36.23 -11.19 -11.53
CA GLY A 4 36.66 -12.19 -12.54
C GLY A 4 35.74 -13.41 -12.71
N LYS A 5 35.99 -14.48 -11.94
CA LYS A 5 35.19 -15.73 -11.96
C LYS A 5 34.11 -15.79 -10.89
N ALA A 6 34.07 -14.82 -9.97
CA ALA A 6 33.13 -14.74 -8.91
C ALA A 6 32.52 -13.33 -8.84
N SER A 7 31.29 -13.18 -8.35
CA SER A 7 30.58 -11.92 -8.27
C SER A 7 29.61 -11.95 -7.10
N PHE A 8 29.20 -10.75 -6.68
CA PHE A 8 28.12 -10.58 -5.72
C PHE A 8 27.02 -9.74 -6.34
N MET A 9 25.79 -10.10 -6.07
CA MET A 9 24.62 -9.29 -6.34
C MET A 9 23.72 -9.25 -5.11
N GLU A 10 22.83 -8.28 -5.05
CA GLU A 10 21.77 -8.20 -4.07
C GLU A 10 20.46 -8.62 -4.72
N LEU A 11 19.75 -9.51 -4.08
CA LEU A 11 18.42 -9.95 -4.46
C LEU A 11 17.42 -9.37 -3.46
N GLN A 12 16.36 -8.76 -3.96
CA GLN A 12 15.27 -8.20 -3.16
C GLN A 12 13.98 -8.92 -3.47
N ASP A 13 13.26 -9.33 -2.43
CA ASP A 13 11.91 -9.90 -2.53
C ASP A 13 10.91 -9.19 -1.61
N SER A 14 9.79 -9.85 -1.31
CA SER A 14 8.76 -9.31 -0.42
C SER A 14 9.18 -9.25 1.05
N GLU A 15 10.13 -10.08 1.47
CA GLU A 15 10.58 -10.21 2.86
C GLU A 15 11.78 -9.34 3.17
N GLY A 16 12.59 -9.01 2.15
CA GLY A 16 13.76 -8.18 2.33
C GLY A 16 14.82 -8.34 1.25
N ARG A 17 16.07 -8.13 1.65
CA ARG A 17 17.25 -8.20 0.77
C ARG A 17 18.21 -9.26 1.27
N ILE A 18 18.81 -9.97 0.33
CA ILE A 18 19.86 -10.94 0.62
C ILE A 18 20.99 -10.84 -0.41
N GLN A 19 22.21 -10.97 0.06
CA GLN A 19 23.36 -11.07 -0.81
C GLN A 19 23.40 -12.44 -1.49
N VAL A 20 23.72 -12.47 -2.78
CA VAL A 20 23.93 -13.70 -3.54
C VAL A 20 25.38 -13.72 -4.05
N TYR A 21 26.08 -14.76 -3.70
CA TYR A 21 27.40 -15.09 -4.25
C TYR A 21 27.22 -15.96 -5.49
N ILE A 22 27.82 -15.56 -6.59
CA ILE A 22 27.73 -16.24 -7.87
C ILE A 22 29.14 -16.57 -8.34
N SER A 23 29.45 -17.86 -8.43
CA SER A 23 30.66 -18.38 -9.01
C SER A 23 30.36 -18.93 -10.40
N ARG A 24 31.24 -18.60 -11.36
CA ARG A 24 31.07 -19.03 -12.75
C ARG A 24 30.99 -20.54 -12.87
N ASP A 25 31.90 -21.23 -12.16
CA ASP A 25 32.06 -22.65 -12.31
C ASP A 25 30.95 -23.43 -11.55
N ASP A 26 30.31 -22.81 -10.57
CA ASP A 26 29.18 -23.41 -9.84
C ASP A 26 27.84 -23.27 -10.60
N ILE A 27 27.58 -22.12 -11.21
CA ILE A 27 26.35 -21.94 -12.02
C ILE A 27 26.45 -22.47 -13.44
N CYS A 28 27.67 -22.78 -13.88
CA CYS A 28 27.97 -23.37 -15.18
C CYS A 28 28.93 -24.54 -14.99
N PRO A 29 28.48 -25.72 -14.52
CA PRO A 29 29.34 -26.87 -14.29
C PRO A 29 29.95 -27.44 -15.59
N ASP A 30 29.24 -27.30 -16.70
CA ASP A 30 29.63 -27.78 -18.02
C ASP A 30 30.67 -26.89 -18.69
N GLU A 31 31.11 -27.26 -19.89
CA GLU A 31 32.07 -26.47 -20.69
C GLU A 31 31.48 -25.13 -21.13
N ASN A 32 30.15 -25.07 -21.35
CA ASN A 32 29.45 -23.82 -21.70
C ASN A 32 29.34 -22.89 -20.48
N LYS A 33 30.04 -21.77 -20.55
CA LYS A 33 30.04 -20.73 -19.51
C LYS A 33 29.15 -19.49 -19.86
N ASP A 34 28.25 -19.62 -20.81
CA ASP A 34 27.44 -18.49 -21.30
C ASP A 34 26.48 -17.91 -20.25
N THR A 35 25.90 -18.73 -19.37
CA THR A 35 25.07 -18.22 -18.28
C THR A 35 25.80 -17.20 -17.41
N TYR A 36 27.08 -17.43 -17.12
CA TYR A 36 27.88 -16.45 -16.37
C TYR A 36 28.49 -15.36 -17.26
N ASN A 37 29.16 -15.73 -18.37
CA ASN A 37 29.96 -14.79 -19.16
C ASN A 37 29.10 -13.85 -20.02
N VAL A 38 27.92 -14.32 -20.47
CA VAL A 38 27.02 -13.57 -21.33
C VAL A 38 25.80 -13.12 -20.54
N VAL A 39 24.99 -14.05 -20.03
CA VAL A 39 23.72 -13.70 -19.39
C VAL A 39 23.97 -12.84 -18.15
N PHE A 40 24.70 -13.35 -17.16
CA PHE A 40 24.93 -12.63 -15.91
C PHE A 40 25.75 -11.34 -16.10
N LYS A 41 26.86 -11.39 -16.85
CA LYS A 41 27.76 -10.24 -16.95
C LYS A 41 27.36 -9.16 -17.93
N LYS A 42 26.61 -9.50 -19.00
CA LYS A 42 26.37 -8.57 -20.11
C LYS A 42 24.90 -8.27 -20.35
N LEU A 43 24.00 -9.19 -20.01
CA LEU A 43 22.59 -9.09 -20.32
C LEU A 43 21.71 -8.83 -19.09
N LEU A 44 22.23 -9.10 -17.88
CA LEU A 44 21.49 -8.87 -16.64
C LEU A 44 21.63 -7.42 -16.22
N ASP A 45 20.50 -6.77 -15.94
CA ASP A 45 20.41 -5.38 -15.51
C ASP A 45 19.79 -5.28 -14.11
N ILE A 46 20.03 -4.14 -13.45
CA ILE A 46 19.36 -3.82 -12.17
C ILE A 46 17.87 -3.66 -12.43
N GLY A 47 17.06 -4.40 -11.67
CA GLY A 47 15.61 -4.43 -11.80
C GLY A 47 15.11 -5.65 -12.56
N ASP A 48 15.99 -6.49 -13.12
CA ASP A 48 15.60 -7.79 -13.67
C ASP A 48 15.10 -8.72 -12.58
N PHE A 49 14.12 -9.55 -12.91
CA PHE A 49 13.64 -10.61 -12.04
C PHE A 49 14.43 -11.88 -12.32
N VAL A 50 15.01 -12.45 -11.27
CA VAL A 50 15.81 -13.67 -11.36
C VAL A 50 15.40 -14.71 -10.33
N GLY A 51 15.49 -15.98 -10.70
CA GLY A 51 15.38 -17.11 -9.80
C GLY A 51 16.77 -17.64 -9.46
N ILE A 52 17.02 -17.86 -8.17
CA ILE A 52 18.27 -18.42 -7.67
C ILE A 52 17.97 -19.70 -6.91
N LYS A 53 18.67 -20.79 -7.26
CA LYS A 53 18.75 -21.96 -6.40
C LYS A 53 20.17 -22.09 -5.86
N GLY A 54 20.27 -22.46 -4.58
CA GLY A 54 21.55 -22.58 -3.91
C GLY A 54 21.38 -22.87 -2.42
N PHE A 55 22.40 -22.67 -1.66
CA PHE A 55 22.40 -22.86 -0.21
C PHE A 55 22.85 -21.62 0.52
N VAL A 56 22.33 -21.45 1.73
CA VAL A 56 22.69 -20.32 2.60
C VAL A 56 24.05 -20.60 3.24
N PHE A 57 24.90 -19.59 3.25
CA PHE A 57 26.20 -19.66 3.91
C PHE A 57 26.57 -18.31 4.52
N ARG A 58 27.62 -18.29 5.32
CA ARG A 58 28.17 -17.05 5.86
C ARG A 58 29.49 -16.75 5.19
N THR A 59 29.62 -15.55 4.64
CA THR A 59 30.87 -15.09 4.02
C THR A 59 31.97 -14.90 5.06
N GLN A 60 33.22 -14.76 4.63
CA GLN A 60 34.36 -14.47 5.52
C GLN A 60 34.18 -13.17 6.31
N MET A 61 33.41 -12.20 5.77
CA MET A 61 33.09 -10.95 6.43
C MET A 61 31.87 -11.04 7.36
N GLY A 62 31.29 -12.24 7.51
CA GLY A 62 30.16 -12.49 8.40
C GLY A 62 28.78 -12.29 7.76
N GLU A 63 28.68 -11.88 6.50
CA GLU A 63 27.41 -11.63 5.80
C GLU A 63 26.70 -12.95 5.46
N ILE A 64 25.39 -13.02 5.78
CA ILE A 64 24.55 -14.15 5.38
C ILE A 64 24.23 -14.00 3.89
N SER A 65 24.57 -15.02 3.11
CA SER A 65 24.45 -14.98 1.65
C SER A 65 23.92 -16.29 1.09
N VAL A 66 23.38 -16.25 -0.11
CA VAL A 66 23.06 -17.45 -0.89
C VAL A 66 24.22 -17.75 -1.85
N HIS A 67 24.78 -18.95 -1.78
CA HIS A 67 25.71 -19.44 -2.77
C HIS A 67 24.90 -20.03 -3.93
N ALA A 68 24.89 -19.36 -5.05
CA ALA A 68 24.11 -19.76 -6.21
C ALA A 68 24.70 -21.00 -6.90
N GLN A 69 23.85 -21.97 -7.17
CA GLN A 69 24.11 -23.15 -7.99
C GLN A 69 23.36 -23.08 -9.34
N GLU A 70 22.20 -22.40 -9.36
CA GLU A 70 21.47 -22.12 -10.59
C GLU A 70 21.02 -20.66 -10.60
N LEU A 71 21.03 -20.05 -11.78
CA LEU A 71 20.52 -18.72 -12.05
C LEU A 71 19.61 -18.78 -13.28
N THR A 72 18.39 -18.30 -13.12
CA THR A 72 17.40 -18.21 -14.19
C THR A 72 16.88 -16.78 -14.30
N VAL A 73 16.92 -16.19 -15.50
CA VAL A 73 16.26 -14.90 -15.76
C VAL A 73 14.78 -15.16 -15.96
N LEU A 74 13.93 -14.59 -15.10
CA LEU A 74 12.49 -14.77 -15.12
C LEU A 74 11.80 -13.68 -15.96
N SER A 75 12.29 -12.43 -15.83
CA SER A 75 11.78 -11.30 -16.60
C SER A 75 12.83 -10.19 -16.70
N LYS A 76 12.86 -9.52 -17.83
CA LYS A 76 13.73 -8.36 -18.08
C LYS A 76 13.02 -7.06 -17.71
N SER A 77 13.73 -6.18 -17.02
CA SER A 77 13.32 -4.80 -16.84
C SER A 77 13.59 -4.01 -18.12
N LEU A 78 12.54 -3.51 -18.78
CA LEU A 78 12.68 -2.76 -20.03
C LEU A 78 13.09 -1.30 -19.80
N ARG A 79 13.05 -0.82 -18.58
CA ARG A 79 13.47 0.52 -18.18
C ARG A 79 14.35 0.43 -16.95
N PRO A 80 15.44 1.21 -16.88
CA PRO A 80 16.29 1.24 -15.70
C PRO A 80 15.51 1.76 -14.48
N LEU A 81 15.75 1.13 -13.32
CA LEU A 81 15.27 1.65 -12.05
C LEU A 81 16.11 2.87 -11.65
N PRO A 82 15.50 3.91 -11.05
CA PRO A 82 16.24 5.00 -10.43
C PRO A 82 17.03 4.45 -9.23
N VAL A 83 18.34 4.40 -9.35
CA VAL A 83 19.23 3.92 -8.30
C VAL A 83 19.87 5.12 -7.63
N VAL A 84 19.70 5.21 -6.31
CA VAL A 84 20.35 6.25 -5.51
C VAL A 84 21.86 6.07 -5.59
N LYS A 85 22.56 7.11 -6.03
CA LYS A 85 24.02 7.18 -6.03
C LYS A 85 24.48 8.01 -4.85
N TYR A 86 25.48 7.55 -4.14
CA TYR A 86 26.11 8.29 -3.06
C TYR A 86 27.45 8.85 -3.51
N LYS A 87 27.64 10.16 -3.32
CA LYS A 87 28.91 10.83 -3.51
C LYS A 87 29.17 11.74 -2.31
N ASP A 88 30.31 11.56 -1.64
CA ASP A 88 30.70 12.32 -0.46
C ASP A 88 29.61 12.33 0.66
N GLY A 89 28.91 11.20 0.84
CA GLY A 89 27.83 11.06 1.82
C GLY A 89 26.49 11.69 1.43
N VAL A 90 26.40 12.31 0.25
CA VAL A 90 25.18 12.90 -0.29
C VAL A 90 24.54 11.93 -1.28
N ALA A 91 23.22 11.71 -1.12
CA ALA A 91 22.43 10.89 -2.05
C ALA A 91 22.05 11.71 -3.29
N TYR A 92 22.34 11.19 -4.46
CA TYR A 92 21.96 11.73 -5.77
C TYR A 92 21.06 10.75 -6.52
N ASP A 93 20.27 11.29 -7.44
CA ASP A 93 19.36 10.50 -8.32
C ASP A 93 18.30 9.70 -7.54
N GLY A 94 17.99 10.10 -6.29
CA GLY A 94 16.93 9.49 -5.51
C GLY A 94 15.55 9.73 -6.14
N PHE A 95 14.67 8.72 -6.09
CA PHE A 95 13.28 8.84 -6.53
C PHE A 95 12.45 9.57 -5.45
N ASN A 96 12.66 10.90 -5.33
CA ASN A 96 12.17 11.72 -4.22
C ASN A 96 11.07 12.71 -4.61
N ASP A 97 10.87 12.97 -5.91
CA ASP A 97 9.82 13.87 -6.37
C ASP A 97 8.43 13.33 -6.00
N PRO A 98 7.61 14.07 -5.22
CA PRO A 98 6.33 13.57 -4.72
C PRO A 98 5.37 13.20 -5.85
N GLU A 99 5.31 13.98 -6.93
CA GLU A 99 4.40 13.72 -8.04
C GLU A 99 4.80 12.45 -8.79
N LEU A 100 6.07 12.27 -9.08
CA LEU A 100 6.58 11.04 -9.70
C LEU A 100 6.34 9.81 -8.82
N ARG A 101 6.53 9.92 -7.49
CA ARG A 101 6.23 8.85 -6.54
C ARG A 101 4.76 8.45 -6.54
N TYR A 102 3.85 9.40 -6.68
CA TYR A 102 2.42 9.09 -6.81
C TYR A 102 2.08 8.47 -8.16
N ARG A 103 2.63 9.01 -9.25
CA ARG A 103 2.37 8.51 -10.62
C ARG A 103 2.97 7.15 -10.90
N GLN A 104 4.14 6.88 -10.31
CA GLN A 104 4.88 5.62 -10.49
C GLN A 104 5.04 4.90 -9.15
N ARG A 105 3.92 4.66 -8.47
CA ARG A 105 3.91 4.02 -7.15
C ARG A 105 4.61 2.65 -7.14
N TYR A 106 4.53 1.91 -8.22
CA TYR A 106 5.22 0.63 -8.37
C TYR A 106 6.75 0.77 -8.34
N VAL A 107 7.30 1.85 -8.89
CA VAL A 107 8.73 2.17 -8.77
C VAL A 107 9.06 2.60 -7.34
N ASP A 108 8.26 3.49 -6.76
CA ASP A 108 8.40 3.96 -5.38
C ASP A 108 8.46 2.80 -4.37
N LEU A 109 7.61 1.77 -4.55
CA LEU A 109 7.58 0.57 -3.72
C LEU A 109 8.86 -0.29 -3.84
N VAL A 110 9.52 -0.25 -5.00
CA VAL A 110 10.76 -1.02 -5.23
C VAL A 110 11.99 -0.29 -4.69
N VAL A 111 12.06 1.03 -4.90
CA VAL A 111 13.31 1.77 -4.66
C VAL A 111 13.37 2.50 -3.32
N ASN A 112 12.22 2.83 -2.73
CA ASN A 112 12.16 3.55 -1.45
C ASN A 112 11.75 2.62 -0.31
N GLU A 113 12.63 2.47 0.66
CA GLU A 113 12.36 1.69 1.87
C GLU A 113 11.22 2.31 2.70
N GLY A 114 10.46 1.45 3.39
CA GLY A 114 9.36 1.86 4.27
C GLY A 114 8.05 2.24 3.55
N VAL A 115 8.06 2.41 2.23
CA VAL A 115 6.83 2.74 1.48
C VAL A 115 5.81 1.60 1.58
N LYS A 116 6.24 0.35 1.45
CA LYS A 116 5.39 -0.85 1.59
C LYS A 116 4.73 -0.91 2.96
N ASP A 117 5.45 -0.53 4.02
CA ASP A 117 4.94 -0.60 5.40
C ASP A 117 3.74 0.31 5.62
N ILE A 118 3.68 1.47 4.95
CA ILE A 118 2.53 2.38 5.00
C ILE A 118 1.28 1.67 4.48
N PHE A 119 1.39 0.93 3.36
CA PHE A 119 0.28 0.20 2.78
C PHE A 119 -0.12 -1.01 3.64
N MET A 120 0.85 -1.70 4.23
CA MET A 120 0.58 -2.79 5.17
C MET A 120 -0.12 -2.29 6.43
N LYS A 121 0.31 -1.15 7.00
CA LYS A 121 -0.37 -0.49 8.12
C LYS A 121 -1.80 -0.08 7.74
N ARG A 122 -2.02 0.49 6.56
CA ARG A 122 -3.37 0.81 6.08
C ARG A 122 -4.25 -0.43 5.99
N ALA A 123 -3.75 -1.53 5.45
CA ALA A 123 -4.48 -2.79 5.39
C ALA A 123 -4.82 -3.33 6.78
N ALA A 124 -3.88 -3.25 7.72
CA ALA A 124 -4.10 -3.65 9.12
C ALA A 124 -5.17 -2.78 9.81
N ILE A 125 -5.18 -1.45 9.58
CA ILE A 125 -6.21 -0.54 10.10
C ILE A 125 -7.60 -0.99 9.65
N ILE A 126 -7.79 -1.19 8.33
CA ILE A 126 -9.10 -1.57 7.77
C ILE A 126 -9.53 -2.95 8.28
N LYS A 127 -8.61 -3.91 8.34
CA LYS A 127 -8.88 -5.25 8.90
C LYS A 127 -9.31 -5.17 10.36
N THR A 128 -8.62 -4.40 11.18
CA THR A 128 -8.94 -4.24 12.61
C THR A 128 -10.29 -3.57 12.81
N MET A 129 -10.61 -2.55 11.99
CA MET A 129 -11.94 -1.93 11.97
C MET A 129 -13.04 -2.94 11.72
N ARG A 130 -12.94 -3.72 10.63
CA ARG A 130 -13.91 -4.77 10.30
C ARG A 130 -14.08 -5.74 11.45
N THR A 131 -12.97 -6.30 11.95
CA THR A 131 -13.02 -7.25 13.05
C THR A 131 -13.72 -6.67 14.29
N ALA A 132 -13.46 -5.41 14.63
CA ALA A 132 -14.08 -4.77 15.79
C ALA A 132 -15.59 -4.54 15.61
N LEU A 133 -16.01 -4.19 14.40
CA LEU A 133 -17.40 -3.95 14.06
C LEU A 133 -18.20 -5.27 13.99
N ASP A 134 -17.61 -6.32 13.40
CA ASP A 134 -18.20 -7.66 13.33
C ASP A 134 -18.38 -8.26 14.73
N GLU A 135 -17.37 -8.15 15.60
CA GLU A 135 -17.45 -8.60 16.99
C GLU A 135 -18.49 -7.80 17.82
N ALA A 136 -18.74 -6.55 17.44
CA ALA A 136 -19.81 -5.76 18.04
C ALA A 136 -21.20 -6.13 17.52
N GLY A 137 -21.30 -7.08 16.57
CA GLY A 137 -22.54 -7.58 15.99
C GLY A 137 -23.12 -6.72 14.87
N TYR A 138 -22.32 -5.85 14.25
CA TYR A 138 -22.78 -5.00 13.15
C TYR A 138 -22.58 -5.69 11.81
N THR A 139 -23.47 -5.39 10.86
CA THR A 139 -23.43 -5.98 9.52
C THR A 139 -22.72 -5.04 8.56
N GLU A 140 -21.66 -5.52 7.87
CA GLU A 140 -21.07 -4.80 6.73
C GLU A 140 -22.03 -4.86 5.56
N VAL A 141 -22.28 -3.71 4.93
CA VAL A 141 -23.18 -3.59 3.78
C VAL A 141 -22.51 -2.79 2.67
N GLU A 142 -22.99 -2.97 1.45
CA GLU A 142 -22.60 -2.18 0.28
C GLU A 142 -23.85 -1.46 -0.25
N THR A 143 -23.76 -0.13 -0.36
CA THR A 143 -24.84 0.70 -0.88
C THR A 143 -24.45 1.31 -2.24
N PRO A 144 -25.43 1.76 -3.06
CA PRO A 144 -25.14 2.25 -4.40
C PRO A 144 -24.16 3.43 -4.43
N ILE A 145 -23.13 3.33 -5.30
CA ILE A 145 -22.22 4.42 -5.61
C ILE A 145 -22.88 5.42 -6.58
N LEU A 146 -23.59 4.89 -7.60
CA LEU A 146 -24.34 5.72 -8.53
C LEU A 146 -25.72 6.01 -7.95
N GLN A 147 -26.05 7.28 -7.77
CA GLN A 147 -27.27 7.74 -7.13
C GLN A 147 -28.04 8.70 -8.05
N SER A 148 -29.35 8.64 -8.01
CA SER A 148 -30.22 9.59 -8.73
C SER A 148 -30.24 10.98 -8.08
N ILE A 149 -29.97 11.04 -6.77
CA ILE A 149 -29.93 12.27 -5.99
C ILE A 149 -28.72 12.20 -5.05
N ALA A 150 -27.81 13.15 -5.17
CA ALA A 150 -26.71 13.31 -4.23
C ALA A 150 -27.24 13.83 -2.88
N GLY A 151 -26.81 13.21 -1.78
CA GLY A 151 -27.26 13.61 -0.44
C GLY A 151 -26.40 13.02 0.67
N GLY A 152 -26.70 13.38 1.92
CA GLY A 152 -25.99 12.92 3.12
C GLY A 152 -24.77 13.76 3.51
N ALA A 153 -24.40 14.75 2.71
CA ALA A 153 -23.31 15.69 3.00
C ALA A 153 -23.51 17.00 2.23
N SER A 154 -22.77 18.04 2.63
CA SER A 154 -22.68 19.30 1.88
C SER A 154 -21.41 19.29 1.05
N ALA A 155 -21.48 18.72 -0.17
CA ALA A 155 -20.36 18.63 -1.09
C ALA A 155 -20.85 18.67 -2.55
N ARG A 156 -19.98 19.05 -3.47
CA ARG A 156 -20.28 19.02 -4.91
C ARG A 156 -20.09 17.60 -5.44
N PRO A 157 -21.10 16.96 -6.07
CA PRO A 157 -20.96 15.64 -6.65
C PRO A 157 -20.23 15.66 -7.98
N PHE A 158 -19.64 14.51 -8.37
CA PHE A 158 -19.34 14.20 -9.76
C PHE A 158 -20.62 13.72 -10.44
N ILE A 159 -20.84 14.17 -11.66
CA ILE A 159 -22.00 13.82 -12.48
C ILE A 159 -21.54 12.90 -13.61
N THR A 160 -22.32 11.87 -13.89
CA THR A 160 -22.13 10.96 -15.03
C THR A 160 -23.46 10.70 -15.70
N HIS A 161 -23.43 10.29 -16.98
CA HIS A 161 -24.64 10.03 -17.77
C HIS A 161 -24.84 8.54 -17.97
N HIS A 162 -26.06 8.04 -17.74
CA HIS A 162 -26.44 6.66 -18.00
C HIS A 162 -27.05 6.55 -19.40
N ASN A 163 -26.28 6.10 -20.38
CA ASN A 163 -26.62 6.13 -21.78
C ASN A 163 -27.92 5.40 -22.15
N SER A 164 -28.18 4.23 -21.55
CA SER A 164 -29.39 3.45 -21.90
C SER A 164 -30.67 4.01 -21.33
N LEU A 165 -30.60 4.76 -20.22
CA LEU A 165 -31.78 5.36 -19.57
C LEU A 165 -31.90 6.85 -19.91
N ASP A 166 -30.90 7.44 -20.55
CA ASP A 166 -30.82 8.87 -20.88
C ASP A 166 -31.06 9.77 -19.65
N ILE A 167 -30.37 9.44 -18.53
CA ILE A 167 -30.47 10.17 -17.27
C ILE A 167 -29.10 10.48 -16.69
N ASP A 168 -28.99 11.58 -15.97
CA ASP A 168 -27.81 11.90 -15.17
C ASP A 168 -27.85 11.17 -13.83
N LEU A 169 -26.69 10.64 -13.44
CA LEU A 169 -26.44 10.03 -12.13
C LEU A 169 -25.28 10.74 -11.44
N TYR A 170 -25.29 10.66 -10.14
CA TYR A 170 -24.29 11.29 -9.28
C TYR A 170 -23.45 10.22 -8.59
N LEU A 171 -22.12 10.38 -8.57
CA LEU A 171 -21.27 9.61 -7.68
C LEU A 171 -21.56 10.06 -6.23
N ARG A 172 -21.77 9.11 -5.34
CA ARG A 172 -22.14 9.38 -3.94
C ARG A 172 -21.12 10.26 -3.22
N ILE A 173 -21.59 11.23 -2.47
CA ILE A 173 -20.79 12.11 -1.61
C ILE A 173 -20.75 11.61 -0.16
N ALA A 174 -21.68 10.72 0.23
CA ALA A 174 -21.80 10.06 1.52
C ALA A 174 -22.63 8.78 1.39
N THR A 175 -22.52 7.88 2.36
CA THR A 175 -23.32 6.64 2.48
C THR A 175 -24.53 6.80 3.40
N GLU A 176 -24.63 7.90 4.13
CA GLU A 176 -25.57 8.19 5.23
C GLU A 176 -27.02 7.79 4.94
N LEU A 177 -27.60 8.27 3.84
CA LEU A 177 -29.04 8.11 3.60
C LEU A 177 -29.43 6.65 3.38
N TYR A 178 -28.59 5.86 2.74
CA TYR A 178 -28.84 4.45 2.50
C TYR A 178 -28.65 3.64 3.78
N LEU A 179 -27.64 3.92 4.59
CA LEU A 179 -27.41 3.24 5.86
C LEU A 179 -28.57 3.51 6.84
N LYS A 180 -29.07 4.75 6.90
CA LYS A 180 -30.26 5.09 7.70
C LYS A 180 -31.51 4.33 7.24
N ARG A 181 -31.69 4.11 5.93
CA ARG A 181 -32.79 3.29 5.41
C ARG A 181 -32.72 1.84 5.86
N LEU A 182 -31.52 1.28 5.96
CA LEU A 182 -31.31 -0.07 6.47
C LEU A 182 -31.66 -0.17 7.95
N ILE A 183 -31.34 0.83 8.74
CA ILE A 183 -31.79 0.92 10.14
C ILE A 183 -33.33 0.95 10.23
N VAL A 184 -34.00 1.77 9.42
CA VAL A 184 -35.45 1.77 9.32
C VAL A 184 -36.00 0.41 8.88
N GLY A 185 -35.27 -0.30 8.03
CA GLY A 185 -35.57 -1.66 7.55
C GLY A 185 -35.39 -2.75 8.62
N GLY A 186 -34.89 -2.40 9.83
CA GLY A 186 -34.79 -3.33 10.96
C GLY A 186 -33.41 -3.87 11.28
N PHE A 187 -32.34 -3.39 10.62
CA PHE A 187 -30.99 -3.73 11.05
C PHE A 187 -30.66 -3.01 12.37
N GLU A 188 -30.13 -3.73 13.35
CA GLU A 188 -29.74 -3.15 14.65
C GLU A 188 -28.50 -2.26 14.55
N GLY A 189 -27.55 -2.66 13.66
CA GLY A 189 -26.35 -1.91 13.37
C GLY A 189 -25.77 -2.30 12.03
N VAL A 190 -25.42 -1.31 11.24
CA VAL A 190 -24.81 -1.47 9.92
C VAL A 190 -23.62 -0.57 9.75
N TYR A 191 -22.63 -1.02 9.00
CA TYR A 191 -21.51 -0.18 8.59
C TYR A 191 -21.13 -0.42 7.14
N GLU A 192 -20.51 0.57 6.53
CA GLU A 192 -19.94 0.47 5.20
C GLU A 192 -18.54 1.09 5.20
N ILE A 193 -17.58 0.36 4.61
CA ILE A 193 -16.24 0.88 4.33
C ILE A 193 -16.10 0.98 2.82
N GLY A 194 -16.24 2.19 2.28
CA GLY A 194 -16.30 2.39 0.84
C GLY A 194 -15.75 3.74 0.39
N LYS A 195 -15.81 3.94 -0.93
CA LYS A 195 -15.39 5.19 -1.56
C LYS A 195 -16.52 6.18 -1.61
N ASN A 196 -16.23 7.41 -1.19
CA ASN A 196 -17.04 8.59 -1.44
C ASN A 196 -16.30 9.55 -2.37
N PHE A 197 -17.05 10.38 -3.08
CA PHE A 197 -16.54 11.23 -4.16
C PHE A 197 -17.03 12.67 -3.94
N ARG A 198 -16.09 13.62 -3.87
CA ARG A 198 -16.41 15.05 -3.74
C ARG A 198 -15.63 15.83 -4.78
N ASN A 199 -16.33 16.48 -5.69
CA ASN A 199 -15.74 17.26 -6.79
C ASN A 199 -15.26 18.62 -6.29
N GLU A 200 -14.24 18.60 -5.48
CA GLU A 200 -13.64 19.74 -4.78
C GLU A 200 -12.12 19.76 -4.95
N GLY A 201 -11.46 20.78 -4.40
CA GLY A 201 -10.02 20.93 -4.50
C GLY A 201 -9.24 19.80 -3.83
N MET A 202 -8.02 19.57 -4.31
CA MET A 202 -7.06 18.61 -3.76
C MET A 202 -6.00 19.33 -2.92
N ASP A 203 -5.68 18.77 -1.75
CA ASP A 203 -4.55 19.16 -0.93
C ASP A 203 -3.93 17.95 -0.20
N ARG A 204 -3.08 18.19 0.80
CA ARG A 204 -2.44 17.11 1.56
C ARG A 204 -3.40 16.23 2.36
N THR A 205 -4.57 16.74 2.70
CA THR A 205 -5.57 16.10 3.56
C THR A 205 -6.89 15.82 2.83
N HIS A 206 -7.09 16.37 1.65
CA HIS A 206 -8.30 16.23 0.86
C HIS A 206 -8.00 15.62 -0.51
N ASN A 207 -8.76 14.59 -0.86
CA ASN A 207 -8.74 13.96 -2.16
C ASN A 207 -10.17 13.82 -2.68
N PRO A 208 -10.44 14.08 -3.97
CA PRO A 208 -11.78 13.95 -4.54
C PRO A 208 -12.40 12.56 -4.40
N GLU A 209 -11.58 11.52 -4.34
CA GLU A 209 -11.95 10.14 -4.03
C GLU A 209 -11.27 9.71 -2.73
N PHE A 210 -12.03 9.34 -1.72
CA PHE A 210 -11.50 8.92 -0.43
C PHE A 210 -12.28 7.74 0.16
N THR A 211 -11.61 6.96 0.98
CA THR A 211 -12.25 5.87 1.72
C THR A 211 -12.85 6.43 3.01
N CYS A 212 -14.12 6.14 3.23
CA CYS A 212 -14.85 6.49 4.45
C CYS A 212 -15.40 5.22 5.09
N MET A 213 -15.44 5.18 6.41
CA MET A 213 -16.21 4.21 7.18
C MET A 213 -17.33 4.98 7.87
N GLU A 214 -18.57 4.58 7.61
CA GLU A 214 -19.75 5.09 8.32
C GLU A 214 -20.45 3.94 9.06
N LEU A 215 -20.89 4.21 10.27
CA LEU A 215 -21.56 3.28 11.17
C LEU A 215 -22.87 3.88 11.67
N TYR A 216 -23.95 3.09 11.61
CA TYR A 216 -25.26 3.47 12.12
C TYR A 216 -25.79 2.36 13.03
N VAL A 217 -26.29 2.74 14.21
CA VAL A 217 -26.71 1.82 15.27
C VAL A 217 -28.03 2.31 15.87
N GLN A 218 -28.98 1.40 16.10
CA GLN A 218 -30.26 1.70 16.75
C GLN A 218 -30.07 1.99 18.26
N TYR A 219 -30.94 2.81 18.81
CA TYR A 219 -31.10 3.04 20.26
C TYR A 219 -29.83 3.44 20.99
N LYS A 220 -28.86 4.07 20.29
CA LYS A 220 -27.63 4.62 20.87
C LYS A 220 -27.58 6.13 20.67
N ASP A 221 -27.02 6.82 21.66
CA ASP A 221 -26.82 8.26 21.62
C ASP A 221 -25.36 8.62 21.26
N TYR A 222 -25.08 9.91 21.21
CA TYR A 222 -23.74 10.40 20.88
C TYR A 222 -22.68 10.06 21.96
N ASN A 223 -23.07 9.96 23.26
CA ASN A 223 -22.14 9.59 24.33
C ASN A 223 -21.67 8.15 24.15
N TRP A 224 -22.59 7.25 23.80
CA TRP A 224 -22.24 5.88 23.45
C TRP A 224 -21.29 5.84 22.24
N MET A 225 -21.59 6.62 21.20
CA MET A 225 -20.79 6.68 19.97
C MET A 225 -19.38 7.23 20.24
N MET A 226 -19.24 8.24 21.11
CA MET A 226 -17.94 8.75 21.54
C MET A 226 -17.10 7.65 22.18
N SER A 227 -17.64 6.96 23.17
CA SER A 227 -16.94 5.86 23.87
C SER A 227 -16.61 4.69 22.95
N PHE A 228 -17.50 4.37 22.00
CA PHE A 228 -17.24 3.33 21.00
C PHE A 228 -16.09 3.73 20.07
N THR A 229 -16.10 4.97 19.59
CA THR A 229 -15.05 5.50 18.70
C THR A 229 -13.69 5.52 19.39
N GLU A 230 -13.61 5.96 20.63
CA GLU A 230 -12.36 5.95 21.42
C GLU A 230 -11.79 4.54 21.53
N LYS A 231 -12.60 3.54 21.90
CA LYS A 231 -12.18 2.14 21.99
C LYS A 231 -11.76 1.56 20.64
N LEU A 232 -12.46 1.92 19.56
CA LEU A 232 -12.11 1.49 18.21
C LEU A 232 -10.76 2.05 17.79
N LEU A 233 -10.50 3.34 18.03
CA LEU A 233 -9.23 3.98 17.72
C LEU A 233 -8.08 3.41 18.56
N GLU A 234 -8.28 3.19 19.85
CA GLU A 234 -7.31 2.52 20.73
C GLU A 234 -6.94 1.14 20.20
N ARG A 235 -7.95 0.32 19.87
CA ARG A 235 -7.74 -1.03 19.32
C ARG A 235 -6.95 -1.00 18.01
N ILE A 236 -7.26 -0.07 17.12
CA ILE A 236 -6.52 0.12 15.87
C ILE A 236 -5.08 0.52 16.15
N CYS A 237 -4.86 1.46 17.05
CA CYS A 237 -3.54 1.94 17.41
C CYS A 237 -2.66 0.81 17.97
N ILE A 238 -3.19 0.01 18.88
CA ILE A 238 -2.49 -1.17 19.42
C ILE A 238 -2.16 -2.19 18.31
N ALA A 239 -3.11 -2.47 17.42
CA ALA A 239 -2.91 -3.44 16.34
C ALA A 239 -1.84 -3.02 15.32
N VAL A 240 -1.66 -1.72 15.11
CA VAL A 240 -0.74 -1.17 14.09
C VAL A 240 0.61 -0.79 14.68
N ASN A 241 0.63 -0.25 15.90
CA ASN A 241 1.84 0.30 16.54
C ASN A 241 2.34 -0.53 17.73
N GLY A 242 1.56 -1.51 18.22
CA GLY A 242 1.85 -2.28 19.42
C GLY A 242 1.58 -1.54 20.74
N THR A 243 1.08 -0.31 20.67
CA THR A 243 0.76 0.55 21.82
C THR A 243 -0.44 1.42 21.50
N SER A 244 -1.16 1.89 22.54
CA SER A 244 -2.24 2.87 22.38
C SER A 244 -1.75 4.31 22.14
N GLU A 245 -0.44 4.55 22.30
CA GLU A 245 0.15 5.86 22.05
C GLU A 245 0.39 6.09 20.56
N SER A 246 0.00 7.23 20.04
CA SER A 246 0.25 7.65 18.67
C SER A 246 0.60 9.12 18.62
N THR A 247 1.57 9.49 17.79
CA THR A 247 1.91 10.87 17.53
C THR A 247 1.00 11.42 16.44
N CYS A 248 0.19 12.43 16.78
CA CYS A 248 -0.66 13.11 15.80
C CYS A 248 -0.06 14.47 15.44
N LEU A 249 0.25 14.64 14.16
CA LEU A 249 0.76 15.92 13.64
C LEU A 249 -0.31 17.01 13.51
N LEU A 250 -1.61 16.63 13.63
CA LEU A 250 -2.73 17.56 13.49
C LEU A 250 -3.01 18.38 14.74
N TYR A 251 -2.52 17.95 15.91
CA TYR A 251 -2.70 18.70 17.18
C TYR A 251 -1.78 19.91 17.31
N THR A 252 -0.94 20.21 16.33
CA THR A 252 -0.08 21.40 16.33
C THR A 252 -0.73 22.62 15.67
N SER A 253 -1.92 22.48 15.11
CA SER A 253 -2.68 23.58 14.52
C SER A 253 -4.07 23.64 15.18
N PRO A 254 -4.53 24.83 15.59
CA PRO A 254 -5.90 25.00 16.08
C PRO A 254 -6.88 24.55 14.98
N SER A 255 -7.93 23.87 15.37
CA SER A 255 -8.99 23.48 14.45
C SER A 255 -9.63 24.74 13.85
N PRO A 256 -9.87 24.81 12.53
CA PRO A 256 -10.58 25.94 11.94
C PRO A 256 -12.03 26.06 12.38
N ARG A 257 -12.49 25.20 13.28
CA ARG A 257 -13.88 25.16 13.80
C ARG A 257 -14.01 25.60 15.25
N ASP A 258 -12.92 26.04 15.87
CA ASP A 258 -12.90 26.61 17.23
C ASP A 258 -12.99 28.14 17.17
#